data_2343503abc553663b7d6723b718eae41
#
_entry.id   2343503abc553663b7d6723b718eae41
#
_cell.length_a   1.000
_cell.length_b   1.000
_cell.length_c   1.000
_cell.angle_alpha   90.00
_cell.angle_beta   90.00
_cell.angle_gamma   90.00
#
_symmetry.space_group_name_H-M   'P 1'
#
loop_
_entity.id
_entity.type
_entity.pdbx_description
1 polymer ?
#
loop_
_entity_poly.entity_id
_entity_poly.type
_entity_poly.pdbx_seq_one_letter_code
_entity_poly.pdbx_strand_id
1 'polypeptide(L)'
;MSNAYDGLRSVSNSGNLYTTGQCTYYAFDRRAELGKPIGSLWGNASNWAYSANQAGFNVDHTPEVGAVFQSGSGQNGAGAYGHVGVVESINSNGSVTVSEMNWNGGVNVKSYRTISNPNSYNYIH
;
A
#
# COMPACT_ATOMS: atom_id res chain seq x y z
N MET A 1 9.76 -1.76 17.54
CA MET A 1 9.65 -0.66 18.51
C MET A 1 8.22 -0.20 18.61
N SER A 2 7.76 -0.02 19.79
CA SER A 2 6.42 0.49 20.03
C SER A 2 6.45 2.00 20.28
N ASN A 3 5.41 2.70 19.84
CA ASN A 3 5.22 4.11 20.15
C ASN A 3 3.75 4.35 20.53
N ALA A 4 3.40 5.61 20.82
CA ALA A 4 2.07 5.94 21.30
C ALA A 4 0.94 5.56 20.33
N TYR A 5 1.22 5.39 19.04
CA TYR A 5 0.22 5.00 18.06
C TYR A 5 -0.10 3.52 18.09
N ASP A 6 0.80 2.70 18.61
CA ASP A 6 0.62 1.26 18.58
C ASP A 6 -0.62 0.81 19.35
N GLY A 7 -1.08 1.62 20.30
CA GLY A 7 -2.34 1.39 20.97
C GLY A 7 -3.57 1.59 20.07
N LEU A 8 -3.43 2.31 18.96
CA LEU A 8 -4.52 2.60 18.04
C LEU A 8 -4.46 1.73 16.79
N ARG A 9 -3.32 1.15 16.49
CA ARG A 9 -3.08 0.35 15.29
C ARG A 9 -2.72 -1.07 15.64
N SER A 10 -3.32 -2.00 14.91
CA SER A 10 -2.98 -3.41 15.03
C SER A 10 -1.92 -3.77 14.00
N VAL A 11 -0.68 -3.93 14.45
CA VAL A 11 0.45 -4.26 13.59
C VAL A 11 1.03 -5.60 14.01
N SER A 12 1.22 -6.49 13.03
CA SER A 12 1.80 -7.80 13.28
C SER A 12 3.30 -7.67 13.56
N ASN A 13 3.77 -8.44 14.54
CA ASN A 13 5.19 -8.57 14.84
C ASN A 13 5.80 -9.83 14.21
N SER A 14 5.03 -10.56 13.43
CA SER A 14 5.45 -11.84 12.87
C SER A 14 6.25 -11.72 11.57
N GLY A 15 6.54 -10.48 11.14
CA GLY A 15 7.20 -10.24 9.88
C GLY A 15 6.23 -10.28 8.71
N ASN A 16 6.78 -10.36 7.51
CA ASN A 16 5.99 -10.28 6.29
C ASN A 16 5.42 -11.64 5.95
N LEU A 17 4.12 -11.81 6.15
CA LEU A 17 3.41 -13.05 5.90
C LEU A 17 2.73 -13.09 4.53
N TYR A 18 2.91 -12.05 3.71
CA TYR A 18 2.36 -12.04 2.36
C TYR A 18 3.20 -12.92 1.42
N THR A 19 2.68 -13.19 0.24
CA THR A 19 3.39 -14.02 -0.72
C THR A 19 4.55 -13.27 -1.34
N THR A 20 5.76 -13.81 -1.22
CA THR A 20 6.98 -13.22 -1.77
C THR A 20 6.80 -12.85 -3.25
N GLY A 21 7.26 -11.67 -3.62
CA GLY A 21 7.24 -11.20 -5.01
C GLY A 21 5.94 -10.56 -5.46
N GLN A 22 4.92 -10.53 -4.61
CA GLN A 22 3.64 -9.90 -4.90
C GLN A 22 3.61 -8.44 -4.44
N CYS A 23 2.62 -7.69 -4.92
CA CYS A 23 2.46 -6.28 -4.56
C CYS A 23 2.28 -6.08 -3.05
N THR A 24 1.56 -6.98 -2.41
CA THR A 24 1.34 -6.94 -0.95
C THR A 24 2.62 -7.14 -0.17
N TYR A 25 3.45 -8.10 -0.58
CA TYR A 25 4.73 -8.35 0.06
C TYR A 25 5.63 -7.13 -0.05
N TYR A 26 5.70 -6.54 -1.23
CA TYR A 26 6.53 -5.36 -1.48
C TYR A 26 6.07 -4.17 -0.63
N ALA A 27 4.76 -3.89 -0.63
CA ALA A 27 4.23 -2.75 0.11
C ALA A 27 4.47 -2.89 1.62
N PHE A 28 4.35 -4.09 2.16
CA PHE A 28 4.67 -4.35 3.56
C PHE A 28 6.14 -4.02 3.86
N ASP A 29 7.06 -4.55 3.04
CA ASP A 29 8.49 -4.32 3.24
C ASP A 29 8.85 -2.85 3.09
N ARG A 30 8.28 -2.18 2.08
CA ARG A 30 8.58 -0.75 1.85
C ARG A 30 8.10 0.11 3.01
N ARG A 31 6.91 -0.17 3.55
CA ARG A 31 6.39 0.54 4.72
C ARG A 31 7.27 0.32 5.94
N ALA A 32 7.78 -0.89 6.13
CA ALA A 32 8.72 -1.18 7.22
C ALA A 32 10.02 -0.39 7.05
N GLU A 33 10.56 -0.32 5.83
CA GLU A 33 11.74 0.49 5.54
C GLU A 33 11.54 1.96 5.89
N LEU A 34 10.34 2.48 5.66
CA LEU A 34 9.99 3.87 5.94
C LEU A 34 9.68 4.14 7.40
N GLY A 35 9.73 3.12 8.25
CA GLY A 35 9.36 3.26 9.66
C GLY A 35 7.86 3.42 9.89
N LYS A 36 7.05 2.96 8.95
CA LYS A 36 5.58 3.06 8.97
C LYS A 36 4.96 1.66 8.84
N PRO A 37 5.21 0.76 9.78
CA PRO A 37 4.79 -0.65 9.64
C PRO A 37 3.28 -0.79 9.51
N ILE A 38 2.88 -1.85 8.81
CA ILE A 38 1.48 -2.19 8.59
C ILE A 38 1.24 -3.64 8.97
N GLY A 39 -0.03 -4.05 8.96
CA GLY A 39 -0.39 -5.42 9.31
C GLY A 39 -0.01 -6.42 8.23
N SER A 40 0.28 -7.65 8.63
CA SER A 40 0.65 -8.75 7.74
C SER A 40 -0.50 -9.70 7.44
N LEU A 41 -1.71 -9.40 7.93
CA LEU A 41 -2.89 -10.26 7.78
C LEU A 41 -4.06 -9.53 7.13
N TRP A 42 -3.79 -8.57 6.28
CA TRP A 42 -4.84 -7.77 5.64
C TRP A 42 -5.43 -8.43 4.39
N GLY A 43 -4.91 -9.59 4.00
CA GLY A 43 -5.44 -10.35 2.89
C GLY A 43 -4.99 -9.84 1.53
N ASN A 44 -5.83 -10.02 0.52
CA ASN A 44 -5.56 -9.54 -0.82
C ASN A 44 -5.57 -8.01 -0.87
N ALA A 45 -4.90 -7.44 -1.86
CA ALA A 45 -4.79 -5.99 -2.00
C ALA A 45 -6.16 -5.30 -1.97
N SER A 46 -7.18 -5.91 -2.59
CA SER A 46 -8.53 -5.34 -2.60
C SER A 46 -9.16 -5.21 -1.21
N ASN A 47 -8.66 -5.95 -0.22
CA ASN A 47 -9.17 -5.90 1.15
C ASN A 47 -8.41 -4.95 2.05
N TRP A 48 -7.29 -4.41 1.58
CA TRP A 48 -6.38 -3.66 2.44
C TRP A 48 -7.00 -2.41 3.04
N ALA A 49 -7.76 -1.64 2.28
CA ALA A 49 -8.39 -0.43 2.81
C ALA A 49 -9.34 -0.77 3.96
N TYR A 50 -10.17 -1.80 3.80
CA TYR A 50 -11.08 -2.25 4.85
C TYR A 50 -10.31 -2.73 6.08
N SER A 51 -9.35 -3.63 5.87
CA SER A 51 -8.58 -4.21 6.96
C SER A 51 -7.77 -3.15 7.73
N ALA A 52 -7.16 -2.21 7.00
CA ALA A 52 -6.42 -1.12 7.61
C ALA A 52 -7.33 -0.23 8.45
N ASN A 53 -8.52 0.08 7.95
CA ASN A 53 -9.48 0.87 8.70
C ASN A 53 -9.89 0.16 10.01
N GLN A 54 -10.13 -1.14 9.93
CA GLN A 54 -10.44 -1.95 11.12
C GLN A 54 -9.28 -1.98 12.10
N ALA A 55 -8.05 -1.90 11.61
CA ALA A 55 -6.84 -1.91 12.45
C ALA A 55 -6.48 -0.52 13.01
N GLY A 56 -7.28 0.51 12.73
CA GLY A 56 -7.08 1.84 13.27
C GLY A 56 -6.22 2.76 12.42
N PHE A 57 -5.94 2.37 11.17
CA PHE A 57 -5.21 3.22 10.24
C PHE A 57 -6.15 4.24 9.59
N ASN A 58 -5.61 5.42 9.28
CA ASN A 58 -6.36 6.42 8.54
C ASN A 58 -6.38 6.04 7.05
N VAL A 59 -7.57 5.88 6.49
CA VAL A 59 -7.77 5.51 5.08
C VAL A 59 -8.62 6.60 4.42
N ASP A 60 -8.11 7.17 3.33
CA ASP A 60 -8.80 8.23 2.62
C ASP A 60 -8.44 8.23 1.13
N HIS A 61 -8.78 9.29 0.41
CA HIS A 61 -8.48 9.45 -1.02
C HIS A 61 -7.41 10.49 -1.28
N THR A 62 -6.68 10.90 -0.25
CA THR A 62 -5.65 11.94 -0.37
C THR A 62 -4.27 11.30 -0.30
N PRO A 63 -3.47 11.37 -1.38
CA PRO A 63 -2.13 10.80 -1.37
C PRO A 63 -1.20 11.56 -0.44
N GLU A 64 -0.25 10.83 0.14
CA GLU A 64 0.78 11.37 0.99
C GLU A 64 2.03 10.51 0.79
N VAL A 65 3.21 11.11 0.78
CA VAL A 65 4.45 10.36 0.66
C VAL A 65 4.54 9.32 1.78
N GLY A 66 4.81 8.09 1.41
CA GLY A 66 4.88 6.96 2.34
C GLY A 66 3.57 6.23 2.56
N ALA A 67 2.44 6.76 2.09
CA ALA A 67 1.16 6.05 2.21
C ALA A 67 1.11 4.85 1.27
N VAL A 68 0.34 3.84 1.65
CA VAL A 68 0.00 2.76 0.72
C VAL A 68 -1.01 3.29 -0.29
N PHE A 69 -0.72 3.09 -1.56
CA PHE A 69 -1.64 3.32 -2.66
C PHE A 69 -2.40 2.02 -2.93
N GLN A 70 -3.73 2.09 -3.04
CA GLN A 70 -4.54 0.89 -3.23
C GLN A 70 -5.55 1.09 -4.36
N SER A 71 -5.54 0.14 -5.31
CA SER A 71 -6.58 -0.02 -6.33
C SER A 71 -7.51 -1.16 -5.90
N GLY A 72 -8.81 -0.95 -6.06
CA GLY A 72 -9.79 -1.99 -5.81
C GLY A 72 -9.79 -3.07 -6.90
N SER A 73 -10.61 -4.09 -6.70
CA SER A 73 -10.78 -5.17 -7.67
C SER A 73 -11.15 -4.61 -9.04
N GLY A 74 -10.36 -4.93 -10.07
CA GLY A 74 -10.60 -4.51 -11.44
C GLY A 74 -10.39 -3.04 -11.74
N GLN A 75 -9.98 -2.24 -10.76
CA GLN A 75 -9.83 -0.80 -10.95
C GLN A 75 -8.57 -0.46 -11.76
N ASN A 76 -8.77 0.19 -12.90
CA ASN A 76 -7.68 0.73 -13.73
C ASN A 76 -6.54 -0.25 -14.00
N GLY A 77 -6.90 -1.48 -14.40
CA GLY A 77 -5.92 -2.50 -14.76
C GLY A 77 -5.51 -3.42 -13.63
N ALA A 78 -5.96 -3.16 -12.40
CA ALA A 78 -5.77 -4.12 -11.32
C ALA A 78 -6.57 -5.38 -11.60
N GLY A 79 -6.03 -6.52 -11.21
CA GLY A 79 -6.76 -7.78 -11.34
C GLY A 79 -7.89 -7.89 -10.32
N ALA A 80 -8.52 -9.06 -10.29
CA ALA A 80 -9.64 -9.33 -9.39
C ALA A 80 -9.29 -9.14 -7.92
N TYR A 81 -8.02 -9.29 -7.54
CA TYR A 81 -7.55 -9.14 -6.16
C TYR A 81 -7.08 -7.73 -5.83
N GLY A 82 -7.25 -6.78 -6.76
CA GLY A 82 -6.77 -5.41 -6.57
C GLY A 82 -5.26 -5.29 -6.68
N HIS A 83 -4.74 -4.12 -6.28
CA HIS A 83 -3.30 -3.87 -6.33
C HIS A 83 -2.93 -2.85 -5.27
N VAL A 84 -1.70 -2.93 -4.77
CA VAL A 84 -1.14 -1.95 -3.82
C VAL A 84 0.28 -1.57 -4.24
N GLY A 85 0.66 -0.37 -3.86
CA GLY A 85 2.01 0.15 -3.98
C GLY A 85 2.24 1.16 -2.88
N VAL A 86 3.31 1.92 -2.96
CA VAL A 86 3.65 2.93 -1.95
C VAL A 86 3.94 4.24 -2.66
N VAL A 87 3.39 5.34 -2.15
CA VAL A 87 3.62 6.67 -2.70
C VAL A 87 5.04 7.10 -2.37
N GLU A 88 5.83 7.35 -3.41
CA GLU A 88 7.22 7.79 -3.25
C GLU A 88 7.37 9.30 -3.39
N SER A 89 6.54 9.95 -4.21
CA SER A 89 6.58 11.39 -4.36
C SER A 89 5.24 11.94 -4.82
N ILE A 90 4.97 13.18 -4.44
CA ILE A 90 3.87 13.97 -4.98
C ILE A 90 4.48 14.98 -5.94
N ASN A 91 4.10 14.91 -7.21
CA ASN A 91 4.72 15.69 -8.26
C ASN A 91 4.12 17.09 -8.35
N SER A 92 4.83 18.01 -8.96
CA SER A 92 4.41 19.42 -9.04
C SER A 92 3.08 19.62 -9.76
N ASN A 93 2.74 18.71 -10.69
CA ASN A 93 1.46 18.77 -11.42
C ASN A 93 0.30 18.07 -10.70
N GLY A 94 0.52 17.62 -9.47
CA GLY A 94 -0.52 16.93 -8.67
C GLY A 94 -0.59 15.43 -8.86
N SER A 95 0.14 14.88 -9.85
CA SER A 95 0.25 13.42 -9.99
C SER A 95 1.12 12.86 -8.87
N VAL A 96 1.07 11.54 -8.69
CA VAL A 96 1.96 10.88 -7.72
C VAL A 96 2.76 9.80 -8.41
N THR A 97 3.97 9.57 -7.90
CA THR A 97 4.79 8.43 -8.31
C THR A 97 4.71 7.38 -7.23
N VAL A 98 4.35 6.16 -7.62
CA VAL A 98 4.28 5.03 -6.72
C VAL A 98 5.34 4.00 -7.07
N SER A 99 5.84 3.31 -6.06
CA SER A 99 6.65 2.11 -6.25
C SER A 99 5.78 0.90 -6.01
N GLU A 100 6.04 -0.18 -6.74
CA GLU A 100 5.17 -1.34 -6.71
C GLU A 100 5.90 -2.58 -7.21
N MET A 101 5.30 -3.74 -7.00
CA MET A 101 5.83 -5.00 -7.51
C MET A 101 4.69 -5.80 -8.14
N ASN A 102 5.04 -6.65 -9.11
CA ASN A 102 4.08 -7.46 -9.86
C ASN A 102 3.00 -6.61 -10.55
N TRP A 103 3.42 -5.51 -11.14
CA TRP A 103 2.56 -4.68 -11.99
C TRP A 103 3.10 -4.63 -13.41
N ASN A 104 4.29 -4.07 -13.57
CA ASN A 104 4.94 -4.00 -14.87
C ASN A 104 6.19 -4.85 -14.83
N GLY A 105 6.09 -6.06 -15.36
CA GLY A 105 7.20 -7.01 -15.40
C GLY A 105 6.99 -8.31 -14.61
N GLY A 106 5.88 -8.44 -13.90
CA GLY A 106 5.50 -9.68 -13.22
C GLY A 106 6.01 -9.80 -11.78
N VAL A 107 5.87 -11.02 -11.26
CA VAL A 107 6.26 -11.35 -9.89
C VAL A 107 7.75 -11.08 -9.66
N ASN A 108 8.09 -10.52 -8.51
CA ASN A 108 9.45 -10.11 -8.10
C ASN A 108 10.02 -8.92 -8.86
N VAL A 109 9.27 -8.32 -9.78
CA VAL A 109 9.76 -7.16 -10.53
C VAL A 109 9.21 -5.88 -9.90
N LYS A 110 10.12 -5.08 -9.34
CA LYS A 110 9.81 -3.76 -8.82
C LYS A 110 9.76 -2.76 -9.97
N SER A 111 8.78 -1.88 -9.94
CA SER A 111 8.68 -0.82 -10.93
C SER A 111 8.10 0.45 -10.29
N TYR A 112 8.11 1.54 -11.05
CA TYR A 112 7.54 2.81 -10.64
C TYR A 112 6.51 3.24 -11.67
N ARG A 113 5.48 3.93 -11.20
CA ARG A 113 4.41 4.38 -12.09
C ARG A 113 3.92 5.75 -11.65
N THR A 114 3.56 6.59 -12.63
CA THR A 114 2.94 7.87 -12.36
C THR A 114 1.42 7.73 -12.43
N ILE A 115 0.75 8.16 -11.38
CA ILE A 115 -0.71 8.13 -11.29
C ILE A 115 -1.22 9.54 -11.51
N SER A 116 -1.93 9.76 -12.62
CA SER A 116 -2.40 11.11 -13.01
C SER A 116 -3.73 11.50 -12.36
N ASN A 117 -4.47 10.54 -11.83
CA ASN A 117 -5.76 10.76 -11.16
C ASN A 117 -5.71 10.22 -9.72
N PRO A 118 -4.81 10.75 -8.88
CA PRO A 118 -4.52 10.12 -7.58
C PRO A 118 -5.70 10.05 -6.64
N ASN A 119 -6.62 11.01 -6.69
CA ASN A 119 -7.76 11.03 -5.76
C ASN A 119 -8.84 9.99 -6.08
N SER A 120 -8.65 9.21 -7.16
CA SER A 120 -9.55 8.09 -7.50
C SER A 120 -9.23 6.81 -6.75
N TYR A 121 -8.17 6.81 -5.96
CA TYR A 121 -7.69 5.63 -5.27
C TYR A 121 -7.75 5.80 -3.76
N ASN A 122 -7.57 4.71 -3.03
CA ASN A 122 -7.48 4.74 -1.58
C ASN A 122 -6.03 4.85 -1.15
N TYR A 123 -5.82 5.53 -0.02
CA TYR A 123 -4.50 5.68 0.59
C TYR A 123 -4.59 5.31 2.06
N ILE A 124 -3.64 4.49 2.49
CA ILE A 124 -3.53 4.02 3.87
C ILE A 124 -2.34 4.74 4.50
N HIS A 125 -2.63 5.54 5.48
CA HIS A 125 -1.62 6.36 6.15
C HIS A 125 -1.08 5.66 7.39
#